data_e50b25501e8ebf0ee94b3d58abf0e046
#
_entry.id   e50b25501e8ebf0ee94b3d58abf0e046
#
_cell.length_a   1.000
_cell.length_b   1.000
_cell.length_c   1.000
_cell.angle_alpha   90.00
_cell.angle_beta   90.00
_cell.angle_gamma   90.00
#
_symmetry.space_group_name_H-M   'P 1'
#
loop_
_entity.id
_entity.type
_entity.pdbx_description
1 polymer ?
#
loop_
_entity_poly.entity_id
_entity_poly.type
_entity_poly.pdbx_seq_one_letter_code
_entity_poly.pdbx_strand_id
1 'polypeptide(L)'
;MSTRLIRLLHLYKKTNSRSFYTTPKLSDMFEYDKKSGYPFKSDYLEEPKTVLERIREGYSQLKHELWLFKEEVKDSLHMDPIMILRPGEVDVVWKFDGNPETLDNWVISTDRDYHDGRSYATLELTPSGSGLFSGVLDTVALKDGKKRQTGYCNIKTVEPRKSFYRSDVHDWNGYTHLIMRVRGDGRTYMINLHLKAFFDVMWTDLHHFALYTRGGPYWQYVKIPFSKFFFSNRGRIQDRQFSPRRNSVVGLGITAADGIAGPFSLEIDFIGVECDETFAEESAYELYHPPHPYYV
;
A
#
# COMPACT_ATOMS: atom_id res chain seq x y z
N MET A 1 20.12 18.36 65.13
CA MET A 1 19.05 18.73 64.18
C MET A 1 19.35 18.30 62.77
N SER A 2 20.08 17.24 62.49
CA SER A 2 20.54 16.95 61.09
C SER A 2 20.07 15.63 60.52
N THR A 3 19.70 14.65 61.29
CA THR A 3 19.37 13.31 60.79
C THR A 3 17.92 13.11 60.35
N ARG A 4 16.98 13.94 60.77
CA ARG A 4 15.58 13.89 60.35
C ARG A 4 15.32 14.54 58.99
N LEU A 5 16.07 15.57 58.63
CA LEU A 5 15.92 16.24 57.31
C LEU A 5 16.43 15.37 56.19
N ILE A 6 17.48 14.59 56.39
CA ILE A 6 18.06 13.69 55.39
C ILE A 6 17.11 12.52 55.10
N ARG A 7 16.39 12.02 56.10
CA ARG A 7 15.38 10.97 55.91
C ARG A 7 14.13 11.48 55.16
N LEU A 8 13.72 12.72 55.39
CA LEU A 8 12.59 13.34 54.65
C LEU A 8 12.94 13.61 53.18
N LEU A 9 14.16 14.02 52.90
CA LEU A 9 14.63 14.20 51.53
C LEU A 9 14.78 12.86 50.77
N HIS A 10 15.12 11.78 51.48
CA HIS A 10 15.19 10.44 50.89
C HIS A 10 13.81 9.85 50.63
N LEU A 11 12.81 10.15 51.47
CA LEU A 11 11.41 9.78 51.25
C LEU A 11 10.77 10.62 50.11
N TYR A 12 11.12 11.91 50.01
CA TYR A 12 10.64 12.77 48.95
C TYR A 12 11.22 12.39 47.56
N LYS A 13 12.45 11.89 47.49
CA LYS A 13 13.02 11.34 46.26
C LYS A 13 12.41 10.01 45.83
N LYS A 14 11.81 9.25 46.76
CA LYS A 14 11.22 7.94 46.46
C LYS A 14 9.74 7.99 46.02
N THR A 15 9.08 9.12 46.24
CA THR A 15 7.64 9.27 45.92
C THR A 15 7.37 10.07 44.66
N ASN A 16 8.37 10.67 44.02
CA ASN A 16 8.21 11.49 42.83
C ASN A 16 8.71 10.87 41.51
N SER A 17 8.97 9.58 41.48
CA SER A 17 9.05 8.85 40.22
C SER A 17 7.69 8.21 39.89
N ARG A 18 6.62 8.98 39.92
CA ARG A 18 5.45 8.63 39.14
C ARG A 18 5.84 8.85 37.69
N SER A 19 6.20 7.77 37.05
CA SER A 19 6.29 7.66 35.63
C SER A 19 4.98 8.22 35.07
N PHE A 20 5.04 9.32 34.33
CA PHE A 20 3.94 9.87 33.55
C PHE A 20 3.58 8.99 32.34
N TYR A 21 3.98 7.73 32.35
CA TYR A 21 3.82 6.76 31.26
C TYR A 21 2.75 5.71 31.53
N THR A 22 1.66 6.08 32.19
CA THR A 22 0.47 5.22 32.25
C THR A 22 -0.77 5.99 31.87
N THR A 23 -0.72 6.73 30.78
CA THR A 23 -1.93 6.91 29.99
C THR A 23 -2.14 5.60 29.25
N PRO A 24 -3.32 4.94 29.39
CA PRO A 24 -3.64 3.82 28.51
C PRO A 24 -3.44 4.32 27.08
N LYS A 25 -2.78 3.51 26.26
CA LYS A 25 -2.54 3.82 24.87
C LYS A 25 -3.86 4.11 24.19
N LEU A 26 -4.20 5.37 24.04
CA LEU A 26 -5.30 5.83 23.16
C LEU A 26 -4.88 5.78 21.69
N SER A 27 -3.70 5.23 21.42
CA SER A 27 -3.06 5.23 20.12
C SER A 27 -3.55 4.14 19.17
N ASP A 28 -4.24 3.12 19.66
CA ASP A 28 -4.59 1.96 18.84
C ASP A 28 -5.61 2.27 17.72
N MET A 29 -6.19 3.45 17.71
CA MET A 29 -7.13 3.87 16.66
C MET A 29 -6.45 4.43 15.40
N PHE A 30 -5.14 4.74 15.48
CA PHE A 30 -4.35 5.35 14.41
C PHE A 30 -2.98 4.67 14.21
N GLU A 31 -2.77 3.47 14.74
CA GLU A 31 -1.55 2.72 14.45
C GLU A 31 -1.57 2.24 12.99
N TYR A 32 -0.75 2.88 12.18
CA TYR A 32 -0.45 2.38 10.85
C TYR A 32 0.44 1.14 10.98
N ASP A 33 -0.07 0.01 10.51
CA ASP A 33 0.71 -1.22 10.44
C ASP A 33 1.89 -1.01 9.48
N LYS A 34 3.07 -1.58 9.81
CA LYS A 34 4.25 -1.59 8.94
C LYS A 34 3.97 -2.16 7.54
N LYS A 35 2.97 -3.03 7.44
CA LYS A 35 2.54 -3.69 6.21
C LYS A 35 1.40 -2.99 5.48
N SER A 36 0.98 -1.83 5.96
CA SER A 36 -0.05 -1.01 5.31
C SER A 36 0.41 -0.33 4.02
N GLY A 37 1.74 -0.26 3.81
CA GLY A 37 2.34 0.50 2.71
C GLY A 37 2.46 2.00 2.98
N TYR A 38 2.03 2.49 4.14
CA TYR A 38 2.25 3.87 4.54
C TYR A 38 3.73 4.11 4.85
N PRO A 39 4.28 5.26 4.44
CA PRO A 39 5.70 5.56 4.64
C PRO A 39 6.07 5.92 6.09
N PHE A 40 5.11 5.90 7.00
CA PHE A 40 5.35 6.21 8.40
C PHE A 40 5.86 4.99 9.16
N LYS A 41 7.00 5.14 9.81
CA LYS A 41 7.41 4.20 10.84
C LYS A 41 6.66 4.56 12.12
N SER A 42 5.90 3.61 12.69
CA SER A 42 5.36 3.83 14.02
C SER A 42 6.50 3.76 15.04
N ASP A 43 6.75 4.85 15.77
CA ASP A 43 7.77 4.92 16.80
C ASP A 43 7.56 3.91 17.95
N TYR A 44 6.39 3.30 18.01
CA TYR A 44 5.98 2.38 19.08
C TYR A 44 6.57 0.98 18.98
N LEU A 45 7.15 0.62 17.84
CA LEU A 45 7.74 -0.71 17.58
C LEU A 45 9.28 -0.68 17.63
N GLU A 46 9.89 0.47 17.90
CA GLU A 46 11.32 0.60 18.02
C GLU A 46 11.76 0.37 19.47
N GLU A 47 12.92 -0.28 19.64
CA GLU A 47 13.55 -0.41 20.95
C GLU A 47 13.81 0.97 21.58
N PRO A 48 13.80 1.08 22.92
CA PRO A 48 14.00 2.35 23.59
C PRO A 48 15.41 2.91 23.32
N LYS A 49 15.47 3.90 22.44
CA LYS A 49 16.72 4.61 22.08
C LYS A 49 17.07 5.67 23.10
N THR A 50 18.36 5.94 23.25
CA THR A 50 18.85 7.05 24.08
C THR A 50 18.42 8.41 23.51
N VAL A 51 18.33 9.44 24.37
CA VAL A 51 17.95 10.79 23.93
C VAL A 51 18.91 11.34 22.87
N LEU A 52 20.20 11.04 22.99
CA LEU A 52 21.22 11.48 22.02
C LEU A 52 21.05 10.80 20.67
N GLU A 53 20.71 9.52 20.64
CA GLU A 53 20.42 8.79 19.41
C GLU A 53 19.19 9.36 18.70
N ARG A 54 18.11 9.65 19.43
CA ARG A 54 16.91 10.30 18.89
C ARG A 54 17.20 11.66 18.26
N ILE A 55 18.01 12.48 18.92
CA ILE A 55 18.41 13.80 18.40
C ILE A 55 19.24 13.63 17.13
N ARG A 56 20.18 12.69 17.09
CA ARG A 56 21.01 12.44 15.92
C ARG A 56 20.20 11.92 14.73
N GLU A 57 19.30 11.00 14.99
CA GLU A 57 18.37 10.47 13.97
C GLU A 57 17.43 11.57 13.46
N GLY A 58 16.82 12.34 14.36
CA GLY A 58 15.97 13.46 14.00
C GLY A 58 16.67 14.51 13.14
N TYR A 59 17.95 14.81 13.45
CA TYR A 59 18.76 15.70 12.62
C TYR A 59 19.04 15.11 11.23
N SER A 60 19.36 13.81 11.14
CA SER A 60 19.58 13.13 9.88
C SER A 60 18.30 13.10 9.03
N GLN A 61 17.16 12.81 9.65
CA GLN A 61 15.85 12.85 9.02
C GLN A 61 15.50 14.24 8.50
N LEU A 62 15.69 15.28 9.34
CA LEU A 62 15.44 16.67 8.94
C LEU A 62 16.30 17.07 7.73
N LYS A 63 17.57 16.68 7.72
CA LYS A 63 18.45 16.96 6.57
C LYS A 63 17.96 16.28 5.30
N HIS A 64 17.49 15.05 5.40
CA HIS A 64 16.93 14.31 4.28
C HIS A 64 15.63 14.96 3.77
N GLU A 65 14.72 15.32 4.68
CA GLU A 65 13.45 15.98 4.32
C GLU A 65 13.67 17.37 3.68
N LEU A 66 14.65 18.13 4.17
CA LEU A 66 15.05 19.39 3.55
C LEU A 66 15.65 19.21 2.15
N TRP A 67 16.39 18.14 1.94
CA TRP A 67 16.91 17.82 0.61
C TRP A 67 15.78 17.45 -0.36
N LEU A 68 14.83 16.61 0.06
CA LEU A 68 13.63 16.28 -0.73
C LEU A 68 12.82 17.55 -1.06
N PHE A 69 12.61 18.42 -0.08
CA PHE A 69 11.89 19.68 -0.29
C PHE A 69 12.59 20.59 -1.31
N LYS A 70 13.93 20.63 -1.26
CA LYS A 70 14.71 21.39 -2.24
C LYS A 70 14.51 20.86 -3.67
N GLU A 71 14.50 19.54 -3.86
CA GLU A 71 14.25 18.95 -5.17
C GLU A 71 12.81 19.23 -5.62
N GLU A 72 11.82 19.09 -4.76
CA GLU A 72 10.42 19.48 -5.08
C GLU A 72 10.28 20.93 -5.53
N VAL A 73 10.93 21.85 -4.83
CA VAL A 73 10.93 23.28 -5.21
C VAL A 73 11.60 23.48 -6.56
N LYS A 74 12.70 22.78 -6.81
CA LYS A 74 13.40 22.83 -8.08
C LYS A 74 12.53 22.34 -9.23
N ASP A 75 11.84 21.20 -9.04
CA ASP A 75 10.94 20.62 -10.04
C ASP A 75 9.76 21.56 -10.30
N SER A 76 9.17 22.15 -9.25
CA SER A 76 8.11 23.15 -9.37
C SER A 76 8.54 24.42 -10.12
N LEU A 77 9.81 24.85 -9.96
CA LEU A 77 10.35 26.02 -10.66
C LEU A 77 10.67 25.73 -12.14
N HIS A 78 10.96 24.46 -12.48
CA HIS A 78 11.22 24.08 -13.87
C HIS A 78 9.95 23.97 -14.70
N MET A 79 8.77 24.22 -14.10
CA MET A 79 7.44 24.00 -14.67
C MET A 79 7.34 22.59 -15.27
N ASP A 80 6.51 21.77 -14.64
CA ASP A 80 6.22 20.45 -15.21
C ASP A 80 5.89 20.61 -16.69
N PRO A 81 6.57 19.88 -17.59
CA PRO A 81 6.20 19.91 -18.99
C PRO A 81 4.73 19.51 -19.07
N ILE A 82 3.96 20.21 -19.89
CA ILE A 82 2.58 19.84 -20.19
C ILE A 82 2.60 18.34 -20.50
N MET A 83 1.85 17.56 -19.71
CA MET A 83 1.77 16.11 -19.88
C MET A 83 1.23 15.83 -21.28
N ILE A 84 2.11 15.44 -22.18
CA ILE A 84 1.73 15.07 -23.55
C ILE A 84 1.38 13.59 -23.49
N LEU A 85 0.09 13.29 -23.42
CA LEU A 85 -0.39 11.94 -23.56
C LEU A 85 -0.22 11.51 -25.02
N ARG A 86 0.50 10.44 -25.24
CA ARG A 86 0.67 9.84 -26.56
C ARG A 86 -0.21 8.60 -26.65
N PRO A 87 -1.25 8.61 -27.50
CA PRO A 87 -2.12 7.45 -27.65
C PRO A 87 -1.34 6.19 -28.02
N GLY A 88 -1.59 5.10 -27.28
CA GLY A 88 -0.93 3.81 -27.51
C GLY A 88 0.51 3.71 -26.96
N GLU A 89 1.06 4.75 -26.35
CA GLU A 89 2.32 4.69 -25.60
C GLU A 89 2.03 4.28 -24.15
N VAL A 90 2.84 3.40 -23.59
CA VAL A 90 2.72 2.93 -22.23
C VAL A 90 3.69 3.70 -21.35
N ASP A 91 3.16 4.46 -20.42
CA ASP A 91 3.93 5.08 -19.36
C ASP A 91 4.16 4.08 -18.23
N VAL A 92 5.39 3.59 -18.11
CA VAL A 92 5.76 2.58 -17.11
C VAL A 92 5.90 3.24 -15.75
N VAL A 93 5.05 2.80 -14.79
CA VAL A 93 5.05 3.34 -13.42
C VAL A 93 5.93 2.51 -12.50
N TRP A 94 5.82 1.18 -12.56
CA TRP A 94 6.65 0.26 -11.79
C TRP A 94 7.27 -0.77 -12.71
N LYS A 95 8.58 -0.93 -12.60
CA LYS A 95 9.35 -1.90 -13.37
C LYS A 95 10.33 -2.61 -12.47
N PHE A 96 10.44 -3.92 -12.66
CA PHE A 96 11.53 -4.71 -12.09
C PHE A 96 12.65 -4.78 -13.14
N ASP A 97 13.84 -4.32 -12.80
CA ASP A 97 14.98 -4.22 -13.72
C ASP A 97 16.19 -5.01 -13.22
N GLY A 98 16.00 -5.89 -12.24
CA GLY A 98 17.05 -6.65 -11.59
C GLY A 98 17.78 -5.91 -10.47
N ASN A 99 17.46 -4.65 -10.22
CA ASN A 99 18.00 -3.90 -9.09
C ASN A 99 17.22 -4.24 -7.80
N PRO A 100 17.89 -4.68 -6.72
CA PRO A 100 17.23 -4.96 -5.43
C PRO A 100 16.43 -3.78 -4.87
N GLU A 101 16.79 -2.54 -5.16
CA GLU A 101 16.07 -1.34 -4.73
C GLU A 101 14.62 -1.30 -5.27
N THR A 102 14.34 -2.00 -6.37
CA THR A 102 12.98 -2.06 -6.91
C THR A 102 12.03 -2.85 -6.01
N LEU A 103 12.56 -3.75 -5.18
CA LEU A 103 11.77 -4.49 -4.19
C LEU A 103 11.33 -3.62 -3.02
N ASP A 104 12.08 -2.57 -2.68
CA ASP A 104 11.78 -1.66 -1.57
C ASP A 104 10.49 -0.84 -1.83
N ASN A 105 10.07 -0.77 -3.09
CA ASN A 105 8.82 -0.15 -3.49
C ASN A 105 7.59 -1.03 -3.19
N TRP A 106 7.78 -2.22 -2.66
CA TRP A 106 6.71 -3.18 -2.43
C TRP A 106 6.68 -3.68 -0.99
N VAL A 107 5.49 -3.85 -0.47
CA VAL A 107 5.24 -4.43 0.86
C VAL A 107 4.45 -5.71 0.69
N ILE A 108 4.92 -6.77 1.34
CA ILE A 108 4.24 -8.07 1.36
C ILE A 108 3.39 -8.15 2.63
N SER A 109 2.15 -8.56 2.50
CA SER A 109 1.27 -8.86 3.62
C SER A 109 0.52 -10.18 3.40
N THR A 110 0.37 -10.96 4.45
CA THR A 110 -0.26 -12.26 4.42
C THR A 110 -1.25 -12.39 5.57
N ASP A 111 -2.17 -13.34 5.50
CA ASP A 111 -3.08 -13.66 6.60
C ASP A 111 -2.34 -14.11 7.87
N ARG A 112 -1.14 -14.68 7.71
CA ARG A 112 -0.27 -15.07 8.83
C ARG A 112 0.18 -13.87 9.67
N ASP A 113 0.42 -12.71 9.04
CA ASP A 113 0.90 -11.51 9.73
C ASP A 113 -0.13 -10.96 10.73
N TYR A 114 -1.40 -11.22 10.47
CA TYR A 114 -2.52 -10.80 11.31
C TYR A 114 -3.08 -11.95 12.17
N HIS A 115 -2.36 -13.07 12.27
CA HIS A 115 -2.79 -14.27 12.99
C HIS A 115 -4.13 -14.83 12.49
N ASP A 116 -4.48 -14.58 11.24
CA ASP A 116 -5.73 -15.00 10.62
C ASP A 116 -5.61 -16.30 9.81
N GLY A 117 -4.40 -16.71 9.45
CA GLY A 117 -4.13 -17.87 8.62
C GLY A 117 -2.69 -18.36 8.70
N ARG A 118 -2.29 -19.19 7.74
CA ARG A 118 -0.96 -19.79 7.64
C ARG A 118 -0.30 -19.58 6.29
N SER A 119 -0.91 -18.79 5.42
CA SER A 119 -0.34 -18.50 4.12
C SER A 119 0.98 -17.73 4.26
N TYR A 120 1.87 -17.92 3.31
CA TYR A 120 3.10 -17.16 3.23
C TYR A 120 3.42 -16.78 1.79
N ALA A 121 4.12 -15.66 1.62
CA ALA A 121 4.55 -15.18 0.32
C ALA A 121 5.91 -14.51 0.39
N THR A 122 6.61 -14.54 -0.74
CA THR A 122 7.86 -13.83 -0.98
C THR A 122 7.76 -13.03 -2.27
N LEU A 123 8.54 -11.97 -2.38
CA LEU A 123 8.77 -11.23 -3.61
C LEU A 123 10.28 -11.17 -3.83
N GLU A 124 10.73 -11.78 -4.89
CA GLU A 124 12.16 -11.92 -5.21
C GLU A 124 12.43 -11.52 -6.66
N LEU A 125 13.65 -11.15 -6.95
CA LEU A 125 14.07 -10.91 -8.33
C LEU A 125 14.47 -12.23 -8.99
N THR A 126 13.96 -12.44 -10.20
CA THR A 126 14.41 -13.55 -11.03
C THR A 126 15.76 -13.24 -11.69
N PRO A 127 16.50 -14.26 -12.18
CA PRO A 127 17.71 -14.02 -12.95
C PRO A 127 17.48 -13.19 -14.23
N SER A 128 16.26 -13.11 -14.71
CA SER A 128 15.86 -12.27 -15.86
C SER A 128 15.59 -10.81 -15.48
N GLY A 129 15.66 -10.46 -14.20
CA GLY A 129 15.43 -9.11 -13.70
C GLY A 129 13.99 -8.78 -13.39
N SER A 130 13.03 -9.69 -13.59
CA SER A 130 11.62 -9.51 -13.24
C SER A 130 11.35 -9.82 -11.77
N GLY A 131 10.26 -9.31 -11.22
CA GLY A 131 9.81 -9.61 -9.86
C GLY A 131 8.97 -10.88 -9.81
N LEU A 132 9.33 -11.84 -8.97
CA LEU A 132 8.60 -13.07 -8.75
C LEU A 132 7.83 -13.00 -7.42
N PHE A 133 6.53 -12.86 -7.50
CA PHE A 133 5.62 -12.99 -6.36
C PHE A 133 5.16 -14.44 -6.24
N SER A 134 5.63 -15.14 -5.22
CA SER A 134 5.36 -16.56 -5.03
C SER A 134 5.09 -16.90 -3.57
N GLY A 135 4.45 -18.02 -3.35
CA GLY A 135 4.12 -18.47 -2.00
C GLY A 135 3.19 -19.68 -1.97
N VAL A 136 2.57 -19.89 -0.82
CA VAL A 136 1.57 -20.94 -0.62
C VAL A 136 0.37 -20.36 0.10
N LEU A 137 -0.81 -20.57 -0.48
CA LEU A 137 -2.09 -20.26 0.16
C LEU A 137 -2.54 -21.43 1.02
N ASP A 138 -2.88 -21.15 2.27
CA ASP A 138 -3.57 -22.06 3.18
C ASP A 138 -4.98 -21.51 3.44
N THR A 139 -5.98 -22.25 2.97
CA THR A 139 -7.41 -21.84 3.09
C THR A 139 -8.09 -22.42 4.32
N VAL A 140 -7.34 -23.14 5.17
CA VAL A 140 -7.88 -23.73 6.39
C VAL A 140 -8.09 -22.65 7.44
N ALA A 141 -9.34 -22.33 7.74
CA ALA A 141 -9.68 -21.37 8.78
C ALA A 141 -9.20 -21.84 10.15
N LEU A 142 -8.62 -20.91 10.91
CA LEU A 142 -8.28 -21.18 12.31
C LEU A 142 -9.58 -21.40 13.10
N LYS A 143 -9.57 -22.41 13.99
CA LYS A 143 -10.74 -22.79 14.79
C LYS A 143 -11.02 -21.81 15.95
N ASP A 144 -10.90 -20.51 15.70
CA ASP A 144 -11.15 -19.46 16.70
C ASP A 144 -12.60 -18.95 16.68
N GLY A 145 -13.41 -19.42 15.72
CA GLY A 145 -14.81 -19.03 15.56
C GLY A 145 -15.02 -17.63 14.97
N LYS A 146 -13.96 -16.88 14.67
CA LYS A 146 -14.05 -15.49 14.20
C LYS A 146 -14.20 -15.37 12.68
N LYS A 147 -13.52 -16.24 11.93
CA LYS A 147 -13.49 -16.19 10.47
C LYS A 147 -13.88 -17.53 9.85
N ARG A 148 -14.67 -17.46 8.77
CA ARG A 148 -15.09 -18.64 8.02
C ARG A 148 -14.14 -19.00 6.88
N GLN A 149 -13.41 -18.02 6.38
CA GLN A 149 -12.48 -18.16 5.26
C GLN A 149 -11.19 -17.42 5.58
N THR A 150 -10.09 -18.02 5.24
CA THR A 150 -8.74 -17.49 5.31
C THR A 150 -8.03 -17.80 4.01
N GLY A 151 -6.80 -17.37 3.85
CA GLY A 151 -5.99 -17.64 2.69
C GLY A 151 -5.90 -16.44 1.76
N TYR A 152 -5.03 -15.49 2.10
CA TYR A 152 -4.60 -14.45 1.17
C TYR A 152 -3.11 -14.16 1.32
N CYS A 153 -2.51 -13.82 0.21
CA CYS A 153 -1.19 -13.22 0.12
C CYS A 153 -1.28 -12.00 -0.79
N ASN A 154 -0.73 -10.90 -0.35
CA ASN A 154 -0.81 -9.63 -1.06
C ASN A 154 0.57 -8.99 -1.15
N ILE A 155 0.87 -8.40 -2.31
CA ILE A 155 1.90 -7.38 -2.45
C ILE A 155 1.24 -6.05 -2.78
N LYS A 156 1.72 -4.98 -2.17
CA LYS A 156 1.20 -3.63 -2.38
C LYS A 156 2.38 -2.68 -2.59
N THR A 157 2.22 -1.71 -3.48
CA THR A 157 3.21 -0.63 -3.63
C THR A 157 3.25 0.24 -2.38
N VAL A 158 4.44 0.72 -2.04
CA VAL A 158 4.60 1.77 -1.03
C VAL A 158 3.93 3.03 -1.55
N GLU A 159 3.21 3.73 -0.67
CA GLU A 159 2.51 4.95 -1.05
C GLU A 159 3.49 6.07 -1.36
N PRO A 160 3.29 6.82 -2.44
CA PRO A 160 4.16 7.94 -2.78
C PRO A 160 4.05 9.05 -1.74
N ARG A 161 5.18 9.64 -1.42
CA ARG A 161 5.24 10.74 -0.45
C ARG A 161 6.11 11.88 -0.94
N LYS A 162 5.73 13.09 -0.54
CA LYS A 162 6.54 14.29 -0.63
C LYS A 162 7.33 14.52 0.66
N SER A 163 8.21 15.53 0.63
CA SER A 163 8.95 15.95 1.82
C SER A 163 8.04 16.20 3.02
N PHE A 164 8.58 16.07 4.21
CA PHE A 164 7.85 16.24 5.49
C PHE A 164 6.63 15.33 5.60
N TYR A 165 6.73 14.09 5.08
CA TYR A 165 5.67 13.08 5.13
C TYR A 165 4.33 13.53 4.53
N ARG A 166 4.33 14.49 3.63
CA ARG A 166 3.12 14.85 2.89
C ARG A 166 2.76 13.73 1.91
N SER A 167 1.51 13.31 1.91
CA SER A 167 1.05 12.29 0.96
C SER A 167 1.06 12.84 -0.45
N ASP A 168 1.53 12.03 -1.38
CA ASP A 168 1.46 12.27 -2.82
C ASP A 168 0.47 11.33 -3.49
N VAL A 169 0.18 11.56 -4.75
CA VAL A 169 -0.72 10.74 -5.54
C VAL A 169 -0.21 10.64 -6.98
N HIS A 170 -0.52 9.53 -7.62
CA HIS A 170 -0.39 9.41 -9.05
C HIS A 170 -1.65 9.98 -9.71
N ASP A 171 -1.48 10.98 -10.56
CA ASP A 171 -2.58 11.50 -11.39
C ASP A 171 -2.64 10.73 -12.72
N TRP A 172 -3.60 9.82 -12.81
CA TRP A 172 -3.86 9.03 -14.01
C TRP A 172 -5.11 9.50 -14.76
N ASN A 173 -5.54 10.73 -14.55
CA ASN A 173 -6.81 11.22 -15.12
C ASN A 173 -6.85 11.15 -16.66
N GLY A 174 -5.72 11.34 -17.30
CA GLY A 174 -5.59 11.23 -18.77
C GLY A 174 -5.50 9.81 -19.32
N TYR A 175 -5.32 8.79 -18.47
CA TYR A 175 -5.14 7.41 -18.90
C TYR A 175 -6.46 6.63 -18.81
N THR A 176 -6.62 5.67 -19.73
CA THR A 176 -7.82 4.84 -19.83
C THR A 176 -7.61 3.41 -19.38
N HIS A 177 -6.36 2.93 -19.43
CA HIS A 177 -6.03 1.55 -19.16
C HIS A 177 -4.84 1.42 -18.21
N LEU A 178 -4.90 0.39 -17.37
CA LEU A 178 -3.75 -0.17 -16.67
C LEU A 178 -3.15 -1.27 -17.54
N ILE A 179 -1.83 -1.24 -17.71
CA ILE A 179 -1.08 -2.20 -18.51
C ILE A 179 -0.19 -3.01 -17.58
N MET A 180 -0.17 -4.32 -17.78
CA MET A 180 0.71 -5.22 -17.04
C MET A 180 1.35 -6.23 -17.98
N ARG A 181 2.64 -6.48 -17.81
CA ARG A 181 3.31 -7.62 -18.43
C ARG A 181 3.65 -8.64 -17.36
N VAL A 182 2.95 -9.76 -17.40
CA VAL A 182 3.01 -10.79 -16.34
C VAL A 182 3.14 -12.20 -16.93
N ARG A 183 3.65 -13.11 -16.11
CA ARG A 183 3.67 -14.54 -16.40
C ARG A 183 3.17 -15.28 -15.14
N GLY A 184 1.99 -15.86 -15.24
CA GLY A 184 1.33 -16.52 -14.12
C GLY A 184 1.29 -18.03 -14.25
N ASP A 185 0.74 -18.66 -13.25
CA ASP A 185 0.62 -20.12 -13.06
C ASP A 185 -0.75 -20.69 -13.48
N GLY A 186 -1.64 -19.85 -14.00
CA GLY A 186 -3.03 -20.22 -14.35
C GLY A 186 -4.04 -19.89 -13.24
N ARG A 187 -3.59 -19.36 -12.09
CA ARG A 187 -4.46 -18.90 -11.00
C ARG A 187 -5.01 -17.50 -11.29
N THR A 188 -6.02 -17.13 -10.51
CA THR A 188 -6.63 -15.80 -10.57
C THR A 188 -6.05 -14.91 -9.48
N TYR A 189 -5.61 -13.72 -9.87
CA TYR A 189 -5.10 -12.71 -8.96
C TYR A 189 -6.06 -11.51 -8.93
N MET A 190 -6.19 -10.88 -7.79
CA MET A 190 -6.98 -9.66 -7.65
C MET A 190 -6.04 -8.45 -7.73
N ILE A 191 -6.27 -7.59 -8.71
CA ILE A 191 -5.59 -6.30 -8.81
C ILE A 191 -6.39 -5.29 -8.02
N ASN A 192 -5.75 -4.63 -7.06
CA ASN A 192 -6.37 -3.70 -6.13
C ASN A 192 -5.84 -2.30 -6.40
N LEU A 193 -6.70 -1.37 -6.77
CA LEU A 193 -6.36 0.03 -6.93
C LEU A 193 -6.68 0.77 -5.63
N HIS A 194 -5.64 1.32 -5.02
CA HIS A 194 -5.75 2.11 -3.80
C HIS A 194 -5.88 3.59 -4.15
N LEU A 195 -6.94 4.21 -3.67
CA LEU A 195 -7.19 5.63 -3.87
C LEU A 195 -6.99 6.40 -2.56
N LYS A 196 -6.56 7.64 -2.67
CA LYS A 196 -6.46 8.53 -1.51
C LYS A 196 -7.84 8.70 -0.88
N ALA A 197 -7.98 8.27 0.35
CA ALA A 197 -9.20 8.42 1.11
C ALA A 197 -9.30 9.84 1.67
N PHE A 198 -10.52 10.36 1.80
CA PHE A 198 -10.77 11.63 2.46
C PHE A 198 -10.58 11.51 3.98
N PHE A 199 -10.87 10.32 4.53
CA PHE A 199 -10.63 9.96 5.92
C PHE A 199 -9.85 8.65 5.99
N ASP A 200 -8.98 8.50 6.98
CA ASP A 200 -8.19 7.28 7.20
C ASP A 200 -9.07 6.03 7.42
N VAL A 201 -10.32 6.21 7.84
CA VAL A 201 -11.30 5.13 7.99
C VAL A 201 -11.66 4.45 6.65
N MET A 202 -11.45 5.13 5.52
CA MET A 202 -11.80 4.62 4.18
C MET A 202 -10.66 3.84 3.51
N TRP A 203 -9.59 3.50 4.23
CA TRP A 203 -8.46 2.72 3.68
C TRP A 203 -8.85 1.32 3.19
N THR A 204 -10.01 0.83 3.61
CA THR A 204 -10.58 -0.45 3.18
C THR A 204 -11.39 -0.37 1.90
N ASP A 205 -11.59 0.85 1.37
CA ASP A 205 -12.32 1.11 0.14
C ASP A 205 -11.37 0.92 -1.04
N LEU A 206 -11.62 -0.11 -1.82
CA LEU A 206 -10.73 -0.52 -2.90
C LEU A 206 -11.51 -0.75 -4.18
N HIS A 207 -10.86 -0.47 -5.31
CA HIS A 207 -11.35 -0.88 -6.60
C HIS A 207 -10.57 -2.12 -7.05
N HIS A 208 -11.27 -3.15 -7.46
CA HIS A 208 -10.71 -4.46 -7.77
C HIS A 208 -10.93 -4.84 -9.22
N PHE A 209 -9.98 -5.59 -9.75
CA PHE A 209 -10.11 -6.28 -11.04
C PHE A 209 -9.57 -7.69 -10.92
N ALA A 210 -10.31 -8.70 -11.41
CA ALA A 210 -9.85 -10.09 -11.40
C ALA A 210 -8.96 -10.35 -12.62
N LEU A 211 -7.69 -10.58 -12.37
CA LEU A 211 -6.70 -10.92 -13.39
C LEU A 211 -6.63 -12.44 -13.54
N TYR A 212 -7.08 -12.95 -14.66
CA TYR A 212 -6.94 -14.35 -15.04
C TYR A 212 -5.60 -14.57 -15.72
N THR A 213 -4.74 -15.36 -15.11
CA THR A 213 -3.45 -15.69 -15.72
C THR A 213 -3.54 -16.96 -16.55
N ARG A 214 -2.69 -17.02 -17.57
CA ARG A 214 -2.49 -18.25 -18.34
C ARG A 214 -1.33 -19.01 -17.71
N GLY A 215 -1.52 -20.27 -17.40
CA GLY A 215 -0.41 -21.14 -17.01
C GLY A 215 0.59 -21.28 -18.17
N GLY A 216 1.85 -21.47 -17.84
CA GLY A 216 2.88 -21.77 -18.82
C GLY A 216 3.98 -20.71 -18.98
N PRO A 217 4.93 -20.93 -19.88
CA PRO A 217 6.17 -20.15 -19.93
C PRO A 217 6.02 -18.80 -20.61
N TYR A 218 4.86 -18.48 -21.18
CA TYR A 218 4.68 -17.30 -22.03
C TYR A 218 4.27 -16.07 -21.22
N TRP A 219 4.84 -14.94 -21.57
CA TRP A 219 4.43 -13.63 -21.05
C TRP A 219 3.05 -13.26 -21.58
N GLN A 220 2.23 -12.77 -20.69
CA GLN A 220 0.91 -12.23 -20.96
C GLN A 220 0.99 -10.71 -20.85
N TYR A 221 0.61 -10.03 -21.93
CA TYR A 221 0.40 -8.59 -21.93
C TYR A 221 -1.07 -8.32 -21.65
N VAL A 222 -1.34 -7.64 -20.55
CA VAL A 222 -2.70 -7.42 -20.06
C VAL A 222 -3.02 -5.94 -20.16
N LYS A 223 -4.09 -5.62 -20.87
CA LYS A 223 -4.65 -4.26 -20.97
C LYS A 223 -6.00 -4.24 -20.24
N ILE A 224 -6.05 -3.54 -19.11
CA ILE A 224 -7.18 -3.50 -18.19
C ILE A 224 -7.81 -2.11 -18.22
N PRO A 225 -9.01 -1.93 -18.78
CA PRO A 225 -9.71 -0.65 -18.71
C PRO A 225 -10.04 -0.29 -17.26
N PHE A 226 -9.84 0.96 -16.88
CA PHE A 226 -10.23 1.43 -15.55
C PHE A 226 -11.75 1.34 -15.31
N SER A 227 -12.56 1.37 -16.36
CA SER A 227 -14.02 1.16 -16.32
C SER A 227 -14.43 -0.20 -15.74
N LYS A 228 -13.55 -1.22 -15.84
CA LYS A 228 -13.82 -2.59 -15.37
C LYS A 228 -13.41 -2.86 -13.95
N PHE A 229 -12.89 -1.87 -13.25
CA PHE A 229 -12.65 -2.00 -11.83
C PHE A 229 -13.96 -1.83 -11.06
N PHE A 230 -14.26 -2.78 -10.17
CA PHE A 230 -15.44 -2.73 -9.32
C PHE A 230 -15.07 -2.31 -7.90
N PHE A 231 -15.97 -1.59 -7.26
CA PHE A 231 -15.78 -1.06 -5.90
C PHE A 231 -16.15 -2.09 -4.84
N SER A 232 -15.33 -2.20 -3.82
CA SER A 232 -15.62 -2.99 -2.63
C SER A 232 -15.18 -2.28 -1.35
N ASN A 233 -15.85 -2.60 -0.27
CA ASN A 233 -15.45 -2.20 1.08
C ASN A 233 -15.13 -3.46 1.90
N ARG A 234 -13.95 -3.52 2.50
CA ARG A 234 -13.47 -4.69 3.28
C ARG A 234 -13.63 -6.01 2.54
N GLY A 235 -13.31 -6.03 1.24
CA GLY A 235 -13.42 -7.21 0.39
C GLY A 235 -14.86 -7.63 0.03
N ARG A 236 -15.87 -6.83 0.39
CA ARG A 236 -17.26 -7.05 0.00
C ARG A 236 -17.63 -6.12 -1.13
N ILE A 237 -18.05 -6.68 -2.25
CA ILE A 237 -18.56 -5.92 -3.38
C ILE A 237 -19.78 -5.13 -2.89
N GLN A 238 -19.81 -3.84 -3.22
CA GLN A 238 -20.91 -2.96 -2.84
C GLN A 238 -21.96 -2.93 -3.93
N ASP A 239 -23.23 -2.83 -3.55
CA ASP A 239 -24.33 -2.69 -4.50
C ASP A 239 -24.20 -1.39 -5.31
N ARG A 240 -23.66 -0.36 -4.67
CA ARG A 240 -23.40 0.91 -5.31
C ARG A 240 -21.99 0.92 -5.89
N GLN A 241 -21.90 1.02 -7.21
CA GLN A 241 -20.67 1.08 -7.96
C GLN A 241 -20.38 2.50 -8.45
N PHE A 242 -19.11 2.85 -8.55
CA PHE A 242 -18.62 4.09 -9.15
C PHE A 242 -17.23 3.89 -9.74
N SER A 243 -16.91 4.67 -10.76
CA SER A 243 -15.60 4.62 -11.41
C SER A 243 -14.49 5.05 -10.46
N PRO A 244 -13.30 4.44 -10.53
CA PRO A 244 -12.15 4.86 -9.72
C PRO A 244 -11.73 6.28 -10.06
N ARG A 245 -11.48 7.09 -9.03
CA ARG A 245 -10.94 8.45 -9.19
C ARG A 245 -9.46 8.37 -9.55
N ARG A 246 -9.17 8.47 -10.84
CA ARG A 246 -7.82 8.30 -11.40
C ARG A 246 -6.83 9.41 -11.02
N ASN A 247 -7.30 10.56 -10.58
CA ASN A 247 -6.47 11.66 -10.07
C ASN A 247 -6.01 11.50 -8.62
N SER A 248 -6.35 10.39 -7.97
CA SER A 248 -6.08 10.20 -6.55
C SER A 248 -5.54 8.79 -6.24
N VAL A 249 -4.83 8.20 -7.18
CA VAL A 249 -4.24 6.86 -7.00
C VAL A 249 -3.03 6.96 -6.09
N VAL A 250 -3.00 6.19 -5.00
CA VAL A 250 -1.88 6.12 -4.07
C VAL A 250 -1.09 4.83 -4.20
N GLY A 251 -1.61 3.83 -4.88
CA GLY A 251 -0.88 2.60 -5.11
C GLY A 251 -1.70 1.50 -5.73
N LEU A 252 -1.01 0.41 -5.99
CA LEU A 252 -1.54 -0.81 -6.58
C LEU A 252 -1.19 -2.00 -5.69
N GLY A 253 -2.16 -2.88 -5.48
CA GLY A 253 -1.95 -4.17 -4.82
C GLY A 253 -2.24 -5.33 -5.76
N ILE A 254 -1.58 -6.46 -5.53
CA ILE A 254 -1.83 -7.72 -6.22
C ILE A 254 -2.03 -8.79 -5.16
N THR A 255 -3.22 -9.38 -5.12
CA THR A 255 -3.58 -10.36 -4.11
C THR A 255 -3.86 -11.72 -4.73
N ALA A 256 -3.21 -12.75 -4.20
CA ALA A 256 -3.57 -14.14 -4.41
C ALA A 256 -4.57 -14.54 -3.32
N ALA A 257 -5.82 -14.78 -3.70
CA ALA A 257 -6.92 -15.14 -2.77
C ALA A 257 -8.07 -15.82 -3.51
N ASP A 258 -7.75 -16.76 -4.39
CA ASP A 258 -8.71 -17.48 -5.23
C ASP A 258 -9.46 -18.61 -4.50
N GLY A 259 -9.18 -18.81 -3.21
CA GLY A 259 -9.80 -19.87 -2.39
C GLY A 259 -9.25 -21.26 -2.65
N ILE A 260 -8.20 -21.40 -3.46
CA ILE A 260 -7.55 -22.68 -3.78
C ILE A 260 -6.28 -22.81 -2.95
N ALA A 261 -6.23 -23.78 -2.03
CA ALA A 261 -5.03 -24.07 -1.26
C ALA A 261 -3.90 -24.59 -2.17
N GLY A 262 -2.67 -24.19 -1.87
CA GLY A 262 -1.49 -24.66 -2.60
C GLY A 262 -0.57 -23.53 -3.06
N PRO A 263 0.49 -23.89 -3.81
CA PRO A 263 1.46 -22.92 -4.28
C PRO A 263 0.88 -21.98 -5.34
N PHE A 264 1.41 -20.77 -5.39
CA PHE A 264 1.13 -19.81 -6.44
C PHE A 264 2.42 -19.11 -6.90
N SER A 265 2.40 -18.62 -8.13
CA SER A 265 3.55 -17.94 -8.73
C SER A 265 3.10 -16.97 -9.80
N LEU A 266 3.44 -15.71 -9.61
CA LEU A 266 3.20 -14.62 -10.57
C LEU A 266 4.50 -13.84 -10.79
N GLU A 267 5.02 -13.88 -11.98
CA GLU A 267 6.16 -13.10 -12.39
C GLU A 267 5.68 -11.81 -13.07
N ILE A 268 6.29 -10.69 -12.71
CA ILE A 268 5.91 -9.34 -13.12
C ILE A 268 7.14 -8.67 -13.72
N ASP A 269 7.02 -8.18 -14.95
CA ASP A 269 8.06 -7.38 -15.60
C ASP A 269 7.83 -5.89 -15.32
N PHE A 270 6.70 -5.36 -15.75
CA PHE A 270 6.33 -3.98 -15.48
C PHE A 270 4.82 -3.80 -15.33
N ILE A 271 4.47 -2.67 -14.72
CA ILE A 271 3.12 -2.15 -14.59
C ILE A 271 3.15 -0.70 -15.05
N GLY A 272 2.24 -0.33 -15.93
CA GLY A 272 2.15 1.01 -16.49
C GLY A 272 0.72 1.42 -16.81
N VAL A 273 0.58 2.56 -17.41
CA VAL A 273 -0.71 3.13 -17.83
C VAL A 273 -0.67 3.55 -19.28
N GLU A 274 -1.80 3.47 -19.96
CA GLU A 274 -1.91 3.80 -21.38
C GLU A 274 -3.15 4.68 -21.63
N CYS A 275 -3.00 5.67 -22.49
CA CYS A 275 -4.10 6.44 -23.01
C CYS A 275 -4.57 5.84 -24.35
N ASP A 276 -5.82 5.42 -24.42
CA ASP A 276 -6.48 4.96 -25.65
C ASP A 276 -7.64 5.90 -25.94
N GLU A 277 -7.46 6.80 -26.90
CA GLU A 277 -8.48 7.79 -27.27
C GLU A 277 -9.74 7.19 -27.86
N THR A 278 -9.66 5.95 -28.35
CA THR A 278 -10.82 5.25 -28.93
C THR A 278 -11.72 4.64 -27.85
N PHE A 279 -11.24 4.59 -26.60
CA PHE A 279 -11.96 3.98 -25.49
C PHE A 279 -12.78 5.04 -24.74
N ALA A 280 -14.10 4.98 -24.90
CA ALA A 280 -15.03 5.95 -24.33
C ALA A 280 -15.88 5.40 -23.16
N GLU A 281 -15.70 4.13 -22.75
CA GLU A 281 -16.48 3.54 -21.67
C GLU A 281 -16.06 4.15 -20.32
N GLU A 282 -16.98 4.78 -19.62
CA GLU A 282 -16.74 5.37 -18.30
C GLU A 282 -16.78 4.32 -17.19
N SER A 283 -17.77 3.42 -17.24
CA SER A 283 -17.91 2.30 -16.32
C SER A 283 -18.56 1.11 -17.01
N ALA A 284 -18.06 -0.09 -16.73
CA ALA A 284 -18.66 -1.35 -17.17
C ALA A 284 -19.81 -1.82 -16.25
N TYR A 285 -20.04 -1.12 -15.15
CA TYR A 285 -21.06 -1.45 -14.16
C TYR A 285 -22.10 -0.36 -14.06
N GLU A 286 -23.30 -0.73 -13.60
CA GLU A 286 -24.37 0.23 -13.37
C GLU A 286 -23.96 1.24 -12.28
N LEU A 287 -23.99 2.53 -12.64
CA LEU A 287 -23.65 3.62 -11.73
C LEU A 287 -24.94 4.20 -11.14
N TYR A 288 -25.07 4.12 -9.82
CA TYR A 288 -26.14 4.79 -9.10
C TYR A 288 -25.73 6.22 -8.78
N HIS A 289 -26.32 7.20 -9.45
CA HIS A 289 -26.17 8.60 -9.09
C HIS A 289 -27.04 8.90 -7.86
N PRO A 290 -26.49 9.36 -6.74
CA PRO A 290 -27.29 9.78 -5.62
C PRO A 290 -28.14 11.02 -6.00
N PRO A 291 -29.37 11.13 -5.50
CA PRO A 291 -30.23 12.27 -5.80
C PRO A 291 -29.76 13.58 -5.15
N HIS A 292 -28.64 13.61 -4.41
CA HIS A 292 -28.11 14.77 -3.71
C HIS A 292 -26.65 15.07 -4.07
N PRO A 293 -26.28 16.38 -4.15
CA PRO A 293 -24.99 16.88 -4.61
C PRO A 293 -23.85 16.78 -3.57
N TYR A 294 -23.89 15.85 -2.64
CA TYR A 294 -22.86 15.70 -1.59
C TYR A 294 -21.62 14.89 -2.03
N TYR A 295 -21.40 14.77 -3.32
CA TYR A 295 -20.19 14.17 -3.87
C TYR A 295 -19.52 15.14 -4.83
N VAL A 296 -18.92 16.17 -4.25
CA VAL A 296 -17.91 17.00 -4.90
C VAL A 296 -16.56 16.69 -4.29
#